data_6d107b7417f7d977fb52c97c5c7ef571
#
_entry.id   6d107b7417f7d977fb52c97c5c7ef571
#
_cell.length_a   1.000
_cell.length_b   1.000
_cell.length_c   1.000
_cell.angle_alpha   90.00
_cell.angle_beta   90.00
_cell.angle_gamma   90.00
#
_symmetry.space_group_name_H-M   'P 1'
#
loop_
_entity.id
_entity.type
_entity.pdbx_description
1 polymer ?
#
loop_
_entity_poly.entity_id
_entity_poly.type
_entity_poly.pdbx_seq_one_letter_code
_entity_poly.pdbx_strand_id
1 'polypeptide(L)'
;MENNNEKFNVSVVLPIKSSNVIGFDDYFKKCIDSIKNQRVGINELVIVHTDETNLVEFLDSYDFESINVKRYVWTEEPSFALQVNHGVEKCESDWVSIFEIDDEYSNIWFKNVKKYVESYPEVNGFLPLVIDVDERGVFAGFTNEATFALNISSEMGYLNNETLHTYQNFQISGMVLRKEIFLDYGKIKPSFKLTFGYEFFLRLTYNSVKIMTIPKIGYKHTNMRTGGIFWNYKNGEDVLTENEVKFWIESAKKEYFFTSERDIKYQSQEV
;
A
#
# COMPACT_ATOMS: atom_id res chain seq x y z
N MET A 1 7.52 10.19 -30.77
CA MET A 1 7.05 10.29 -29.39
C MET A 1 5.55 10.02 -29.43
N GLU A 2 5.13 8.83 -29.02
CA GLU A 2 3.70 8.51 -28.95
C GLU A 2 3.08 9.42 -27.89
N ASN A 3 2.07 10.21 -28.30
CA ASN A 3 1.25 11.01 -27.38
C ASN A 3 0.53 10.05 -26.43
N ASN A 4 1.08 9.85 -25.23
CA ASN A 4 0.52 9.01 -24.19
C ASN A 4 -0.64 9.75 -23.49
N ASN A 5 -1.76 9.94 -24.20
CA ASN A 5 -3.02 10.41 -23.62
C ASN A 5 -3.86 9.24 -23.02
N GLU A 6 -3.32 8.02 -23.03
CA GLU A 6 -4.03 6.88 -22.52
C GLU A 6 -3.96 6.87 -21.00
N LYS A 7 -5.13 6.87 -20.35
CA LYS A 7 -5.27 6.77 -18.88
C LYS A 7 -5.98 5.48 -18.50
N PHE A 8 -5.62 4.98 -17.32
CA PHE A 8 -6.37 3.95 -16.61
C PHE A 8 -7.18 4.62 -15.50
N ASN A 9 -8.44 4.19 -15.32
CA ASN A 9 -9.35 4.77 -14.32
C ASN A 9 -8.94 4.34 -12.89
N VAL A 10 -7.76 4.80 -12.46
CA VAL A 10 -7.18 4.54 -11.14
C VAL A 10 -6.84 5.84 -10.44
N SER A 11 -7.17 5.93 -9.17
CA SER A 11 -6.72 6.96 -8.24
C SER A 11 -5.56 6.39 -7.41
N VAL A 12 -4.46 7.13 -7.34
CA VAL A 12 -3.33 6.79 -6.45
C VAL A 12 -3.49 7.57 -5.15
N VAL A 13 -3.46 6.89 -4.02
CA VAL A 13 -3.54 7.48 -2.68
C VAL A 13 -2.16 7.51 -2.05
N LEU A 14 -1.68 8.71 -1.72
CA LEU A 14 -0.38 8.97 -1.12
C LEU A 14 -0.56 9.62 0.27
N PRO A 15 -0.48 8.85 1.37
CA PRO A 15 -0.48 9.41 2.72
C PRO A 15 0.89 9.99 3.05
N ILE A 16 0.92 11.19 3.63
CA ILE A 16 2.16 11.85 4.07
C ILE A 16 1.98 12.31 5.52
N LYS A 17 2.76 11.70 6.42
CA LYS A 17 2.72 12.01 7.84
C LYS A 17 3.51 13.28 8.18
N SER A 18 4.69 13.46 7.59
CA SER A 18 5.59 14.57 7.88
C SER A 18 6.63 14.74 6.78
N SER A 19 7.10 15.96 6.59
CA SER A 19 8.29 16.29 5.79
C SER A 19 9.61 16.17 6.58
N ASN A 20 9.55 15.99 7.91
CA ASN A 20 10.70 15.85 8.78
C ASN A 20 11.39 14.48 8.67
N VAL A 21 11.64 14.05 7.44
CA VAL A 21 12.30 12.78 7.11
C VAL A 21 13.58 13.10 6.34
N ILE A 22 14.69 12.47 6.75
CA ILE A 22 15.96 12.63 6.03
C ILE A 22 15.79 12.20 4.58
N GLY A 23 16.09 13.10 3.63
CA GLY A 23 15.96 12.84 2.21
C GLY A 23 14.52 12.94 1.67
N PHE A 24 13.59 13.57 2.39
CA PHE A 24 12.20 13.73 2.00
C PHE A 24 12.04 14.23 0.56
N ASP A 25 12.73 15.31 0.18
CA ASP A 25 12.61 15.91 -1.15
C ASP A 25 13.01 14.94 -2.27
N ASP A 26 14.09 14.18 -2.05
CA ASP A 26 14.57 13.18 -3.00
C ASP A 26 13.60 12.00 -3.13
N TYR A 27 13.07 11.51 -2.02
CA TYR A 27 12.06 10.46 -2.02
C TYR A 27 10.78 10.92 -2.71
N PHE A 28 10.25 12.07 -2.30
CA PHE A 28 9.05 12.64 -2.90
C PHE A 28 9.20 12.85 -4.41
N LYS A 29 10.36 13.41 -4.83
CA LYS A 29 10.64 13.59 -6.27
C LYS A 29 10.62 12.27 -7.02
N LYS A 30 11.30 11.21 -6.54
CA LYS A 30 11.32 9.89 -7.18
C LYS A 30 9.93 9.28 -7.22
N CYS A 31 9.20 9.38 -6.12
CA CYS A 31 7.81 8.95 -6.00
C CYS A 31 6.95 9.58 -7.10
N ILE A 32 6.93 10.91 -7.21
CA ILE A 32 6.14 11.64 -8.21
C ILE A 32 6.64 11.40 -9.64
N ASP A 33 7.97 11.36 -9.86
CA ASP A 33 8.54 11.05 -11.17
C ASP A 33 8.14 9.65 -11.64
N SER A 34 7.99 8.68 -10.73
CA SER A 34 7.52 7.33 -11.07
C SER A 34 6.06 7.30 -11.56
N ILE A 35 5.24 8.24 -11.10
CA ILE A 35 3.86 8.45 -11.61
C ILE A 35 3.90 9.17 -12.97
N LYS A 36 4.68 10.23 -13.09
CA LYS A 36 4.83 11.00 -14.35
C LYS A 36 5.30 10.13 -15.52
N ASN A 37 6.20 9.20 -15.25
CA ASN A 37 6.82 8.33 -16.24
C ASN A 37 5.99 7.09 -16.61
N GLN A 38 4.75 6.95 -16.14
CA GLN A 38 3.89 5.84 -16.50
C GLN A 38 3.54 5.84 -17.99
N ARG A 39 3.60 4.65 -18.63
CA ARG A 39 3.21 4.49 -20.07
C ARG A 39 1.70 4.59 -20.26
N VAL A 40 0.93 4.29 -19.24
CA VAL A 40 -0.52 4.55 -19.16
C VAL A 40 -0.70 5.38 -17.89
N GLY A 41 -1.21 6.59 -18.04
CA GLY A 41 -1.34 7.55 -16.94
C GLY A 41 -2.44 7.14 -15.96
N ILE A 42 -2.38 7.72 -14.77
CA ILE A 42 -3.44 7.63 -13.75
C ILE A 42 -4.52 8.69 -14.00
N ASN A 43 -5.68 8.50 -13.40
CA ASN A 43 -6.76 9.49 -13.45
C ASN A 43 -6.48 10.66 -12.48
N GLU A 44 -6.07 10.33 -11.25
CA GLU A 44 -5.75 11.32 -10.21
C GLU A 44 -4.76 10.79 -9.17
N LEU A 45 -4.05 11.73 -8.53
CA LEU A 45 -3.25 11.52 -7.34
C LEU A 45 -3.94 12.21 -6.16
N VAL A 46 -4.33 11.44 -5.16
CA VAL A 46 -4.95 11.92 -3.92
C VAL A 46 -3.91 11.92 -2.82
N ILE A 47 -3.46 13.09 -2.40
CA ILE A 47 -2.50 13.27 -1.30
C ILE A 47 -3.27 13.59 -0.02
N VAL A 48 -3.07 12.77 1.02
CA VAL A 48 -3.59 13.05 2.36
C VAL A 48 -2.40 13.36 3.27
N HIS A 49 -2.31 14.60 3.72
CA HIS A 49 -1.13 15.09 4.44
C HIS A 49 -1.52 15.82 5.73
N THR A 50 -0.61 15.87 6.70
CA THR A 50 -0.81 16.66 7.92
C THR A 50 -0.76 18.16 7.64
N ASP A 51 -1.14 18.97 8.62
CA ASP A 51 -1.11 20.44 8.58
C ASP A 51 0.27 21.03 8.94
N GLU A 52 1.34 20.20 8.92
CA GLU A 52 2.71 20.66 9.15
C GLU A 52 3.09 21.76 8.17
N THR A 53 3.46 22.95 8.69
CA THR A 53 3.70 24.14 7.87
C THR A 53 4.69 23.90 6.74
N ASN A 54 5.84 23.29 7.03
CA ASN A 54 6.87 23.01 6.01
C ASN A 54 6.37 22.07 4.91
N LEU A 55 5.55 21.06 5.28
CA LEU A 55 4.96 20.14 4.32
C LEU A 55 3.94 20.84 3.43
N VAL A 56 3.09 21.69 4.00
CA VAL A 56 2.09 22.45 3.24
C VAL A 56 2.79 23.39 2.25
N GLU A 57 3.78 24.17 2.71
CA GLU A 57 4.57 25.09 1.86
C GLU A 57 5.31 24.33 0.73
N PHE A 58 5.90 23.17 1.06
CA PHE A 58 6.54 22.31 0.06
C PHE A 58 5.55 21.86 -1.01
N LEU A 59 4.39 21.31 -0.61
CA LEU A 59 3.36 20.84 -1.54
C LEU A 59 2.74 21.97 -2.37
N ASP A 60 2.64 23.20 -1.81
CA ASP A 60 2.14 24.37 -2.52
C ASP A 60 3.10 24.86 -3.60
N SER A 61 4.39 24.68 -3.37
CA SER A 61 5.45 25.09 -4.31
C SER A 61 5.81 24.01 -5.34
N TYR A 62 5.40 22.76 -5.13
CA TYR A 62 5.81 21.65 -5.96
C TYR A 62 5.06 21.61 -7.29
N ASP A 63 5.79 21.49 -8.40
CA ASP A 63 5.22 21.37 -9.75
C ASP A 63 4.87 19.91 -10.07
N PHE A 64 3.58 19.60 -10.02
CA PHE A 64 3.05 18.28 -10.39
C PHE A 64 2.85 18.10 -11.91
N GLU A 65 3.12 19.14 -12.70
CA GLU A 65 2.94 19.13 -14.18
C GLU A 65 1.51 18.70 -14.59
N SER A 66 1.40 17.60 -15.36
CA SER A 66 0.13 17.11 -15.92
C SER A 66 -0.65 16.17 -15.01
N ILE A 67 -0.18 15.89 -13.79
CA ILE A 67 -0.89 15.04 -12.85
C ILE A 67 -2.09 15.80 -12.28
N ASN A 68 -3.28 15.21 -12.33
CA ASN A 68 -4.45 15.73 -11.63
C ASN A 68 -4.30 15.42 -10.13
N VAL A 69 -3.93 16.42 -9.34
CA VAL A 69 -3.65 16.27 -7.90
C VAL A 69 -4.80 16.85 -7.07
N LYS A 70 -5.26 16.05 -6.12
CA LYS A 70 -6.18 16.48 -5.06
C LYS A 70 -5.48 16.34 -3.71
N ARG A 71 -5.56 17.36 -2.87
CA ARG A 71 -4.93 17.39 -1.56
C ARG A 71 -5.96 17.53 -0.46
N TYR A 72 -5.79 16.76 0.61
CA TYR A 72 -6.64 16.79 1.79
C TYR A 72 -5.79 16.86 3.04
N VAL A 73 -6.08 17.85 3.89
CA VAL A 73 -5.37 18.04 5.16
C VAL A 73 -5.96 17.10 6.20
N TRP A 74 -5.09 16.35 6.86
CA TRP A 74 -5.41 15.48 7.99
C TRP A 74 -5.03 16.17 9.29
N THR A 75 -6.01 16.46 10.14
CA THR A 75 -5.83 17.26 11.37
C THR A 75 -5.84 16.44 12.66
N GLU A 76 -6.11 15.12 12.56
CA GLU A 76 -6.07 14.21 13.70
C GLU A 76 -4.66 13.59 13.83
N GLU A 77 -4.46 12.75 14.87
CA GLU A 77 -3.23 11.99 15.04
C GLU A 77 -2.90 11.23 13.75
N PRO A 78 -1.73 11.43 13.15
CA PRO A 78 -1.41 10.85 11.86
C PRO A 78 -1.22 9.33 11.94
N SER A 79 -2.01 8.62 11.15
CA SER A 79 -1.97 7.17 11.00
C SER A 79 -2.01 6.81 9.52
N PHE A 80 -1.09 5.94 9.09
CA PHE A 80 -1.08 5.43 7.72
C PHE A 80 -2.46 4.88 7.32
N ALA A 81 -3.04 4.01 8.15
CA ALA A 81 -4.33 3.41 7.86
C ALA A 81 -5.46 4.44 7.75
N LEU A 82 -5.52 5.40 8.67
CA LEU A 82 -6.57 6.44 8.66
C LEU A 82 -6.42 7.37 7.45
N GLN A 83 -5.20 7.81 7.14
CA GLN A 83 -4.94 8.67 5.98
C GLN A 83 -5.24 7.95 4.65
N VAL A 84 -4.86 6.66 4.52
CA VAL A 84 -5.22 5.84 3.35
C VAL A 84 -6.73 5.69 3.24
N ASN A 85 -7.41 5.34 4.31
CA ASN A 85 -8.87 5.17 4.32
C ASN A 85 -9.57 6.45 3.88
N HIS A 86 -9.16 7.60 4.42
CA HIS A 86 -9.69 8.91 4.04
C HIS A 86 -9.42 9.21 2.57
N GLY A 87 -8.19 8.96 2.10
CA GLY A 87 -7.84 9.19 0.69
C GLY A 87 -8.68 8.35 -0.27
N VAL A 88 -8.88 7.05 0.04
CA VAL A 88 -9.72 6.17 -0.78
C VAL A 88 -11.17 6.65 -0.85
N GLU A 89 -11.72 7.17 0.25
CA GLU A 89 -13.08 7.77 0.25
C GLU A 89 -13.18 8.96 -0.70
N LYS A 90 -12.10 9.73 -0.84
CA LYS A 90 -12.04 10.92 -1.70
C LYS A 90 -11.75 10.62 -3.16
N CYS A 91 -11.33 9.41 -3.49
CA CYS A 91 -11.06 9.00 -4.87
C CYS A 91 -12.32 9.01 -5.74
N GLU A 92 -12.16 9.38 -7.01
CA GLU A 92 -13.27 9.39 -7.99
C GLU A 92 -13.21 8.19 -8.94
N SER A 93 -12.06 7.49 -9.02
CA SER A 93 -11.88 6.34 -9.92
C SER A 93 -12.47 5.06 -9.36
N ASP A 94 -12.76 4.11 -10.26
CA ASP A 94 -13.24 2.76 -9.92
C ASP A 94 -12.16 1.90 -9.26
N TRP A 95 -10.90 2.21 -9.53
CA TRP A 95 -9.74 1.53 -8.99
C TRP A 95 -8.92 2.47 -8.12
N VAL A 96 -8.34 1.93 -7.06
CA VAL A 96 -7.45 2.66 -6.16
C VAL A 96 -6.13 1.93 -6.01
N SER A 97 -5.04 2.68 -5.84
CA SER A 97 -3.72 2.13 -5.53
C SER A 97 -3.12 2.89 -4.35
N ILE A 98 -2.56 2.16 -3.38
CA ILE A 98 -1.90 2.74 -2.22
C ILE A 98 -0.44 2.93 -2.54
N PHE A 99 0.09 4.11 -2.28
CA PHE A 99 1.46 4.48 -2.59
C PHE A 99 2.17 5.02 -1.36
N GLU A 100 3.46 4.72 -1.23
CA GLU A 100 4.29 5.25 -0.15
C GLU A 100 5.32 6.22 -0.71
N ILE A 101 5.69 7.23 0.09
CA ILE A 101 6.50 8.37 -0.36
C ILE A 101 7.93 8.00 -0.76
N ASP A 102 8.47 6.93 -0.19
CA ASP A 102 9.83 6.42 -0.39
C ASP A 102 9.91 5.28 -1.42
N ASP A 103 8.80 5.04 -2.12
CA ASP A 103 8.66 3.96 -3.10
C ASP A 103 8.52 4.49 -4.53
N GLU A 104 8.60 3.57 -5.50
CA GLU A 104 8.49 3.90 -6.92
C GLU A 104 7.64 2.85 -7.67
N TYR A 105 6.74 3.29 -8.53
CA TYR A 105 6.12 2.40 -9.51
C TYR A 105 7.07 2.12 -10.67
N SER A 106 7.05 0.89 -11.18
CA SER A 106 7.61 0.62 -12.53
C SER A 106 6.80 1.38 -13.58
N ASN A 107 7.47 1.94 -14.59
CA ASN A 107 6.83 2.75 -15.62
C ASN A 107 5.79 2.02 -16.48
N ILE A 108 5.68 0.71 -16.34
CA ILE A 108 4.72 -0.14 -17.06
C ILE A 108 3.62 -0.68 -16.14
N TRP A 109 3.59 -0.30 -14.85
CA TRP A 109 2.68 -0.90 -13.89
C TRP A 109 1.22 -0.75 -14.28
N PHE A 110 0.74 0.49 -14.45
CA PHE A 110 -0.66 0.72 -14.79
C PHE A 110 -1.03 0.24 -16.20
N LYS A 111 -0.08 0.19 -17.14
CA LYS A 111 -0.28 -0.49 -18.43
C LYS A 111 -0.56 -1.99 -18.26
N ASN A 112 0.21 -2.66 -17.39
CA ASN A 112 0.01 -4.07 -17.11
C ASN A 112 -1.31 -4.31 -16.40
N VAL A 113 -1.63 -3.52 -15.37
CA VAL A 113 -2.90 -3.64 -14.63
C VAL A 113 -4.08 -3.47 -15.59
N LYS A 114 -4.09 -2.44 -16.43
CA LYS A 114 -5.16 -2.22 -17.41
C LYS A 114 -5.39 -3.44 -18.29
N LYS A 115 -4.31 -4.03 -18.83
CA LYS A 115 -4.39 -5.25 -19.64
C LYS A 115 -4.96 -6.42 -18.85
N TYR A 116 -4.58 -6.59 -17.57
CA TYR A 116 -5.06 -7.68 -16.75
C TYR A 116 -6.52 -7.49 -16.34
N VAL A 117 -6.95 -6.26 -16.06
CA VAL A 117 -8.39 -5.94 -15.83
C VAL A 117 -9.24 -6.36 -17.04
N GLU A 118 -8.76 -6.10 -18.26
CA GLU A 118 -9.46 -6.49 -19.49
C GLU A 118 -9.48 -8.01 -19.69
N SER A 119 -8.41 -8.71 -19.28
CA SER A 119 -8.25 -10.16 -19.48
C SER A 119 -8.91 -11.01 -18.36
N TYR A 120 -9.05 -10.46 -17.16
CA TYR A 120 -9.54 -11.14 -15.96
C TYR A 120 -10.58 -10.26 -15.26
N PRO A 121 -11.77 -10.05 -15.86
CA PRO A 121 -12.79 -9.13 -15.34
C PRO A 121 -13.37 -9.55 -13.98
N GLU A 122 -13.23 -10.82 -13.60
CA GLU A 122 -13.65 -11.34 -12.30
C GLU A 122 -12.66 -11.01 -11.15
N VAL A 123 -11.45 -10.52 -11.46
CA VAL A 123 -10.44 -10.18 -10.47
C VAL A 123 -10.71 -8.80 -9.90
N ASN A 124 -10.69 -8.69 -8.58
CA ASN A 124 -11.00 -7.47 -7.84
C ASN A 124 -9.76 -6.68 -7.46
N GLY A 125 -8.60 -7.33 -7.40
CA GLY A 125 -7.34 -6.69 -7.01
C GLY A 125 -6.13 -7.30 -7.68
N PHE A 126 -5.13 -6.47 -7.97
CA PHE A 126 -3.88 -6.87 -8.61
C PHE A 126 -2.70 -6.43 -7.76
N LEU A 127 -1.83 -7.39 -7.41
CA LEU A 127 -0.57 -7.16 -6.71
C LEU A 127 0.57 -7.08 -7.73
N PRO A 128 1.53 -6.15 -7.56
CA PRO A 128 2.79 -6.20 -8.28
C PRO A 128 3.69 -7.32 -7.71
N LEU A 129 4.60 -7.86 -8.51
CA LEU A 129 5.86 -8.31 -7.93
C LEU A 129 6.61 -7.07 -7.45
N VAL A 130 6.99 -7.08 -6.18
CA VAL A 130 7.73 -6.00 -5.55
C VAL A 130 9.20 -6.38 -5.50
N ILE A 131 10.07 -5.44 -5.89
CA ILE A 131 11.50 -5.51 -5.59
C ILE A 131 11.78 -4.69 -4.34
N ASP A 132 12.32 -5.35 -3.32
CA ASP A 132 12.74 -4.69 -2.09
C ASP A 132 14.19 -4.24 -2.22
N VAL A 133 14.45 -2.99 -1.87
CA VAL A 133 15.79 -2.40 -1.83
C VAL A 133 16.06 -1.77 -0.45
N ASP A 134 17.33 -1.66 -0.06
CA ASP A 134 17.70 -0.84 1.09
C ASP A 134 17.76 0.66 0.72
N GLU A 135 18.00 1.53 1.70
CA GLU A 135 18.11 2.99 1.50
C GLU A 135 19.18 3.42 0.47
N ARG A 136 20.15 2.54 0.19
CA ARG A 136 21.20 2.76 -0.82
C ARG A 136 20.80 2.25 -2.18
N GLY A 137 19.60 1.66 -2.31
CA GLY A 137 19.09 1.05 -3.52
C GLY A 137 19.65 -0.36 -3.81
N VAL A 138 20.30 -1.00 -2.82
CA VAL A 138 20.81 -2.36 -2.97
C VAL A 138 19.66 -3.36 -2.82
N PHE A 139 19.58 -4.30 -3.74
CA PHE A 139 18.58 -5.37 -3.74
C PHE A 139 18.59 -6.16 -2.43
N ALA A 140 17.42 -6.31 -1.81
CA ALA A 140 17.23 -7.04 -0.56
C ALA A 140 16.36 -8.30 -0.73
N GLY A 141 15.40 -8.29 -1.66
CA GLY A 141 14.49 -9.41 -1.86
C GLY A 141 13.34 -9.12 -2.80
N PHE A 142 12.38 -10.04 -2.80
CA PHE A 142 11.10 -9.87 -3.46
C PHE A 142 9.96 -10.05 -2.47
N THR A 143 8.85 -9.36 -2.74
CA THR A 143 7.57 -9.53 -2.04
C THR A 143 6.45 -9.80 -3.04
N ASN A 144 5.37 -10.46 -2.63
CA ASN A 144 4.24 -10.90 -3.44
C ASN A 144 4.55 -12.02 -4.46
N GLU A 145 5.72 -12.66 -4.41
CA GLU A 145 6.10 -13.72 -5.36
C GLU A 145 5.52 -15.10 -5.02
N ALA A 146 5.15 -15.34 -3.77
CA ALA A 146 4.74 -16.67 -3.29
C ALA A 146 3.49 -17.22 -3.99
N THR A 147 2.64 -16.37 -4.57
CA THR A 147 1.47 -16.80 -5.34
C THR A 147 1.81 -17.64 -6.59
N PHE A 148 3.09 -17.62 -7.00
CA PHE A 148 3.61 -18.45 -8.10
C PHE A 148 4.41 -19.66 -7.63
N ALA A 149 4.58 -19.84 -6.33
CA ALA A 149 5.30 -21.00 -5.79
C ALA A 149 4.39 -22.23 -5.73
N LEU A 150 4.91 -23.36 -6.21
CA LEU A 150 4.19 -24.63 -6.12
C LEU A 150 3.91 -25.00 -4.65
N ASN A 151 2.70 -25.49 -4.39
CA ASN A 151 2.19 -25.90 -3.07
C ASN A 151 1.95 -24.76 -2.07
N ILE A 152 2.06 -23.49 -2.48
CA ILE A 152 1.70 -22.35 -1.63
C ILE A 152 0.29 -21.85 -1.97
N SER A 153 -0.09 -21.83 -3.25
CA SER A 153 -1.44 -21.44 -3.66
C SER A 153 -2.11 -22.61 -4.41
N SER A 154 -3.39 -22.85 -4.12
CA SER A 154 -4.22 -23.83 -4.82
C SER A 154 -4.46 -23.41 -6.28
N GLU A 155 -4.37 -22.14 -6.59
CA GLU A 155 -4.54 -21.56 -7.92
C GLU A 155 -3.38 -20.60 -8.19
N MET A 156 -2.55 -20.93 -9.19
CA MET A 156 -1.32 -20.18 -9.47
C MET A 156 -1.61 -18.73 -9.80
N GLY A 157 -0.88 -17.83 -9.16
CA GLY A 157 -1.02 -16.38 -9.32
C GLY A 157 -2.09 -15.74 -8.43
N TYR A 158 -2.95 -16.52 -7.79
CA TYR A 158 -3.98 -16.00 -6.90
C TYR A 158 -3.57 -16.06 -5.43
N LEU A 159 -3.89 -15.00 -4.71
CA LEU A 159 -3.80 -14.98 -3.26
C LEU A 159 -5.00 -15.72 -2.66
N ASN A 160 -4.77 -16.59 -1.70
CA ASN A 160 -5.84 -17.30 -0.99
C ASN A 160 -5.65 -17.27 0.53
N ASN A 161 -6.75 -17.48 1.24
CA ASN A 161 -6.78 -17.38 2.69
C ASN A 161 -5.88 -18.42 3.37
N GLU A 162 -5.85 -19.66 2.87
CA GLU A 162 -5.05 -20.75 3.42
C GLU A 162 -3.55 -20.45 3.33
N THR A 163 -3.08 -19.95 2.17
CA THR A 163 -1.70 -19.54 1.97
C THR A 163 -1.29 -18.46 2.96
N LEU A 164 -2.17 -17.47 3.22
CA LEU A 164 -1.89 -16.38 4.14
C LEU A 164 -1.70 -16.84 5.59
N HIS A 165 -2.29 -17.95 6.01
CA HIS A 165 -2.06 -18.50 7.35
C HIS A 165 -0.66 -19.08 7.53
N THR A 166 0.01 -19.47 6.45
CA THR A 166 1.33 -20.10 6.48
C THR A 166 2.46 -19.19 5.99
N TYR A 167 2.14 -18.24 5.08
CA TYR A 167 3.10 -17.36 4.46
C TYR A 167 2.59 -15.93 4.42
N GLN A 168 3.36 -14.98 4.94
CA GLN A 168 2.91 -13.63 5.23
C GLN A 168 3.67 -12.54 4.47
N ASN A 169 4.57 -12.91 3.54
CA ASN A 169 5.38 -11.94 2.79
C ASN A 169 4.56 -11.31 1.64
N PHE A 170 3.52 -10.58 2.02
CA PHE A 170 2.66 -9.82 1.12
C PHE A 170 2.53 -8.39 1.62
N GLN A 171 2.54 -7.44 0.71
CA GLN A 171 2.32 -6.03 1.02
C GLN A 171 1.21 -5.43 0.19
N ILE A 172 0.51 -4.47 0.80
CA ILE A 172 -0.61 -3.75 0.20
C ILE A 172 -0.14 -2.60 -0.71
N SER A 173 1.05 -2.05 -0.48
CA SER A 173 1.58 -0.92 -1.25
C SER A 173 1.84 -1.33 -2.69
N GLY A 174 1.44 -0.48 -3.62
CA GLY A 174 1.45 -0.77 -5.05
C GLY A 174 0.29 -1.63 -5.55
N MET A 175 -0.53 -2.23 -4.65
CA MET A 175 -1.74 -2.95 -5.05
C MET A 175 -2.71 -2.02 -5.76
N VAL A 176 -3.38 -2.52 -6.81
CA VAL A 176 -4.53 -1.88 -7.42
C VAL A 176 -5.77 -2.70 -7.10
N LEU A 177 -6.73 -2.09 -6.42
CA LEU A 177 -7.95 -2.75 -5.93
C LEU A 177 -9.18 -1.96 -6.40
N ARG A 178 -10.31 -2.64 -6.67
CA ARG A 178 -11.59 -1.95 -6.88
C ARG A 178 -11.95 -1.14 -5.65
N LYS A 179 -12.28 0.14 -5.85
CA LYS A 179 -12.63 1.06 -4.76
C LYS A 179 -13.80 0.54 -3.93
N GLU A 180 -14.84 0.02 -4.57
CA GLU A 180 -16.01 -0.56 -3.90
C GLU A 180 -15.61 -1.69 -2.94
N ILE A 181 -14.70 -2.59 -3.36
CA ILE A 181 -14.20 -3.69 -2.52
C ILE A 181 -13.47 -3.15 -1.28
N PHE A 182 -12.64 -2.11 -1.44
CA PHE A 182 -11.96 -1.50 -0.31
C PHE A 182 -12.96 -0.93 0.71
N LEU A 183 -14.01 -0.29 0.25
CA LEU A 183 -15.02 0.34 1.11
C LEU A 183 -15.96 -0.68 1.75
N ASP A 184 -16.47 -1.64 0.98
CA ASP A 184 -17.49 -2.61 1.41
C ASP A 184 -16.96 -3.62 2.42
N TYR A 185 -15.68 -4.00 2.30
CA TYR A 185 -15.04 -4.95 3.21
C TYR A 185 -14.31 -4.28 4.39
N GLY A 186 -14.62 -3.02 4.70
CA GLY A 186 -14.30 -2.39 5.99
C GLY A 186 -12.95 -1.69 6.06
N LYS A 187 -12.32 -1.37 4.93
CA LYS A 187 -11.09 -0.54 4.86
C LYS A 187 -9.89 -1.17 5.60
N ILE A 188 -8.81 -0.44 5.79
CA ILE A 188 -7.69 -0.84 6.64
C ILE A 188 -8.05 -0.51 8.09
N LYS A 189 -7.91 -1.47 9.01
CA LYS A 189 -8.21 -1.27 10.43
C LYS A 189 -7.05 -0.58 11.14
N PRO A 190 -7.21 0.68 11.62
CA PRO A 190 -6.14 1.45 12.24
C PRO A 190 -5.70 0.90 13.62
N SER A 191 -6.50 0.07 14.28
CA SER A 191 -6.12 -0.58 15.53
C SER A 191 -4.94 -1.56 15.40
N PHE A 192 -4.66 -2.05 14.18
CA PHE A 192 -3.51 -2.94 13.94
C PHE A 192 -2.22 -2.14 13.72
N LYS A 193 -1.25 -2.27 14.61
CA LYS A 193 0.05 -1.59 14.46
C LYS A 193 0.89 -2.20 13.34
N LEU A 194 1.19 -3.50 13.43
CA LEU A 194 2.16 -4.17 12.56
C LEU A 194 1.50 -4.89 11.36
N THR A 195 0.32 -5.45 11.55
CA THR A 195 -0.27 -6.45 10.65
C THR A 195 -1.52 -5.96 9.92
N PHE A 196 -1.69 -4.65 9.78
CA PHE A 196 -2.88 -4.05 9.13
C PHE A 196 -3.09 -4.55 7.68
N GLY A 197 -2.03 -4.65 6.89
CA GLY A 197 -2.09 -5.18 5.52
C GLY A 197 -2.37 -6.68 5.49
N TYR A 198 -1.78 -7.44 6.42
CA TYR A 198 -2.00 -8.87 6.54
C TYR A 198 -3.45 -9.20 6.95
N GLU A 199 -3.99 -8.50 7.95
CA GLU A 199 -5.39 -8.62 8.35
C GLU A 199 -6.32 -8.30 7.18
N PHE A 200 -6.03 -7.22 6.44
CA PHE A 200 -6.83 -6.82 5.29
C PHE A 200 -6.86 -7.89 4.20
N PHE A 201 -5.73 -8.50 3.85
CA PHE A 201 -5.67 -9.60 2.89
C PHE A 201 -6.43 -10.84 3.38
N LEU A 202 -6.28 -11.22 4.65
CA LEU A 202 -7.04 -12.32 5.24
C LEU A 202 -8.55 -12.07 5.12
N ARG A 203 -9.02 -10.86 5.43
CA ARG A 203 -10.43 -10.49 5.36
C ARG A 203 -10.95 -10.50 3.92
N LEU A 204 -10.21 -9.94 2.97
CA LEU A 204 -10.61 -9.94 1.57
C LEU A 204 -10.71 -11.38 1.02
N THR A 205 -9.68 -12.19 1.24
CA THR A 205 -9.65 -13.58 0.72
C THR A 205 -10.66 -14.49 1.40
N TYR A 206 -10.96 -14.29 2.69
CA TYR A 206 -12.04 -14.97 3.40
C TYR A 206 -13.41 -14.68 2.77
N ASN A 207 -13.63 -13.47 2.33
CA ASN A 207 -14.85 -13.05 1.64
C ASN A 207 -14.83 -13.35 0.13
N SER A 208 -13.95 -14.24 -0.32
CA SER A 208 -13.84 -14.69 -1.71
C SER A 208 -13.49 -13.57 -2.70
N VAL A 209 -12.90 -12.48 -2.23
CA VAL A 209 -12.36 -11.43 -3.11
C VAL A 209 -11.16 -11.98 -3.86
N LYS A 210 -11.24 -11.94 -5.20
CA LYS A 210 -10.16 -12.44 -6.06
C LYS A 210 -9.05 -11.41 -6.19
N ILE A 211 -7.87 -11.78 -5.70
CA ILE A 211 -6.64 -10.96 -5.78
C ILE A 211 -5.60 -11.76 -6.56
N MET A 212 -5.05 -11.17 -7.62
CA MET A 212 -4.05 -11.81 -8.48
C MET A 212 -2.73 -11.04 -8.43
N THR A 213 -1.60 -11.74 -8.32
CA THR A 213 -0.29 -11.13 -8.54
C THR A 213 0.05 -11.14 -10.04
N ILE A 214 0.33 -9.99 -10.60
CA ILE A 214 0.85 -9.87 -11.96
C ILE A 214 2.33 -10.23 -11.94
N PRO A 215 2.82 -11.23 -12.74
CA PRO A 215 4.21 -11.70 -12.72
C PRO A 215 5.17 -10.72 -13.42
N LYS A 216 5.13 -9.47 -13.00
CA LYS A 216 5.98 -8.37 -13.48
C LYS A 216 6.37 -7.50 -12.30
N ILE A 217 7.62 -7.08 -12.24
CA ILE A 217 8.04 -6.05 -11.29
C ILE A 217 7.24 -4.79 -11.58
N GLY A 218 6.32 -4.48 -10.68
CA GLY A 218 5.42 -3.33 -10.77
C GLY A 218 5.73 -2.23 -9.77
N TYR A 219 6.49 -2.58 -8.71
CA TYR A 219 6.74 -1.72 -7.58
C TYR A 219 8.15 -1.93 -7.01
N LYS A 220 8.79 -0.85 -6.61
CA LYS A 220 10.06 -0.87 -5.88
C LYS A 220 9.80 -0.29 -4.50
N HIS A 221 10.04 -1.10 -3.47
CA HIS A 221 9.86 -0.75 -2.08
C HIS A 221 11.20 -0.49 -1.39
N THR A 222 11.31 0.65 -0.71
CA THR A 222 12.47 0.99 0.12
C THR A 222 12.29 0.40 1.52
N ASN A 223 12.75 -0.83 1.67
CA ASN A 223 12.56 -1.61 2.89
C ASN A 223 13.38 -1.03 4.06
N MET A 224 12.74 -0.95 5.23
CA MET A 224 13.38 -0.53 6.48
C MET A 224 14.02 0.86 6.42
N ARG A 225 13.43 1.79 5.67
CA ARG A 225 13.89 3.19 5.65
C ARG A 225 13.90 3.78 7.06
N THR A 226 14.99 4.44 7.42
CA THR A 226 15.16 5.14 8.71
C THR A 226 14.00 6.10 8.97
N GLY A 227 13.33 5.96 10.11
CA GLY A 227 12.14 6.73 10.48
C GLY A 227 10.83 6.26 9.83
N GLY A 228 10.85 5.20 8.99
CA GLY A 228 9.63 4.54 8.52
C GLY A 228 8.92 3.75 9.64
N ILE A 229 7.65 3.39 9.41
CA ILE A 229 6.81 2.70 10.42
C ILE A 229 7.48 1.41 10.90
N PHE A 230 7.87 0.52 9.99
CA PHE A 230 8.46 -0.77 10.34
C PHE A 230 9.89 -0.63 10.90
N TRP A 231 10.63 0.40 10.46
CA TRP A 231 11.93 0.71 11.07
C TRP A 231 11.77 1.12 12.53
N ASN A 232 10.77 1.96 12.85
CA ASN A 232 10.49 2.38 14.22
C ASN A 232 10.08 1.20 15.10
N TYR A 233 9.32 0.24 14.58
CA TYR A 233 8.97 -0.99 15.31
C TYR A 233 10.15 -1.93 15.58
N LYS A 234 11.25 -1.77 14.89
CA LYS A 234 12.45 -2.60 15.05
C LYS A 234 13.61 -1.87 15.72
N ASN A 235 13.80 -0.59 15.41
CA ASN A 235 15.02 0.16 15.77
C ASN A 235 14.73 1.54 16.37
N GLY A 236 13.51 2.04 16.34
CA GLY A 236 13.12 3.40 16.71
C GLY A 236 12.54 3.50 18.13
N GLU A 237 11.61 4.43 18.29
CA GLU A 237 11.00 4.72 19.60
C GLU A 237 9.87 3.72 19.96
N ASP A 238 9.25 3.09 18.95
CA ASP A 238 8.11 2.16 19.11
C ASP A 238 8.54 0.69 18.96
N VAL A 239 9.72 0.31 19.46
CA VAL A 239 10.22 -1.07 19.32
C VAL A 239 9.25 -2.07 19.91
N LEU A 240 8.84 -3.03 19.07
CA LEU A 240 7.94 -4.10 19.48
C LEU A 240 8.73 -5.30 20.00
N THR A 241 8.30 -5.86 21.13
CA THR A 241 8.82 -7.11 21.65
C THR A 241 8.36 -8.29 20.78
N GLU A 242 9.05 -9.43 20.88
CA GLU A 242 8.63 -10.67 20.19
C GLU A 242 7.19 -11.08 20.55
N ASN A 243 6.78 -10.85 21.80
CA ASN A 243 5.43 -11.18 22.25
C ASN A 243 4.38 -10.25 21.61
N GLU A 244 4.70 -8.96 21.43
CA GLU A 244 3.83 -8.03 20.72
C GLU A 244 3.72 -8.39 19.24
N VAL A 245 4.82 -8.73 18.58
CA VAL A 245 4.79 -9.19 17.18
C VAL A 245 3.89 -10.43 17.03
N LYS A 246 4.06 -11.43 17.89
CA LYS A 246 3.20 -12.62 17.92
C LYS A 246 1.73 -12.26 18.17
N PHE A 247 1.47 -11.35 19.13
CA PHE A 247 0.12 -10.88 19.44
C PHE A 247 -0.56 -10.27 18.22
N TRP A 248 0.13 -9.38 17.46
CA TRP A 248 -0.45 -8.74 16.28
C TRP A 248 -0.74 -9.73 15.15
N ILE A 249 0.15 -10.71 14.94
CA ILE A 249 -0.07 -11.79 13.96
C ILE A 249 -1.30 -12.64 14.34
N GLU A 250 -1.39 -13.07 15.59
CA GLU A 250 -2.52 -13.89 16.06
C GLU A 250 -3.82 -13.10 16.13
N SER A 251 -3.75 -11.80 16.43
CA SER A 251 -4.93 -10.92 16.38
C SER A 251 -5.46 -10.80 14.96
N ALA A 252 -4.60 -10.61 13.96
CA ALA A 252 -5.01 -10.58 12.56
C ALA A 252 -5.75 -11.87 12.16
N LYS A 253 -5.25 -13.05 12.58
CA LYS A 253 -5.87 -14.35 12.34
C LYS A 253 -7.20 -14.58 13.07
N LYS A 254 -7.55 -13.76 14.03
CA LYS A 254 -8.80 -13.86 14.81
C LYS A 254 -9.81 -12.78 14.44
N GLU A 255 -9.34 -11.64 13.92
CA GLU A 255 -10.17 -10.46 13.69
C GLU A 255 -10.61 -10.26 12.23
N TYR A 256 -10.01 -10.98 11.29
CA TYR A 256 -10.34 -10.82 9.85
C TYR A 256 -11.75 -11.26 9.47
N PHE A 257 -12.46 -11.99 10.33
CA PHE A 257 -13.87 -12.35 10.15
C PHE A 257 -14.81 -11.14 10.22
N PHE A 258 -14.36 -10.06 10.83
CA PHE A 258 -15.18 -8.88 11.07
C PHE A 258 -14.80 -7.77 10.10
N THR A 259 -15.77 -7.16 9.43
CA THR A 259 -15.56 -5.99 8.57
C THR A 259 -15.45 -4.70 9.38
N SER A 260 -16.12 -4.62 10.53
CA SER A 260 -16.02 -3.49 11.45
C SER A 260 -14.74 -3.54 12.27
N GLU A 261 -14.19 -2.36 12.56
CA GLU A 261 -13.07 -2.25 13.48
C GLU A 261 -13.44 -2.61 14.91
N ARG A 262 -12.51 -3.26 15.60
CA ARG A 262 -12.60 -3.56 17.03
C ARG A 262 -11.38 -2.99 17.74
N ASP A 263 -11.57 -2.46 18.94
CA ASP A 263 -10.47 -1.93 19.76
C ASP A 263 -9.61 -3.09 20.30
N ILE A 264 -8.46 -3.31 19.64
CA ILE A 264 -7.52 -4.38 19.98
C ILE A 264 -6.34 -3.75 20.68
N LYS A 265 -6.09 -4.17 21.92
CA LYS A 265 -4.97 -3.67 22.73
C LYS A 265 -4.10 -4.82 23.19
N TYR A 266 -2.80 -4.68 22.98
CA TYR A 266 -1.83 -5.55 23.64
C TYR A 266 -1.80 -5.21 25.14
N GLN A 267 -1.98 -6.25 25.94
CA GLN A 267 -1.80 -6.14 27.41
C GLN A 267 -0.54 -6.94 27.75
N SER A 268 0.51 -6.26 28.19
CA SER A 268 1.67 -6.94 28.75
C SER A 268 1.21 -7.78 29.94
N GLN A 269 1.39 -9.08 29.89
CA GLN A 269 1.31 -9.88 31.10
C GLN A 269 2.52 -9.46 31.94
N GLU A 270 2.27 -8.69 32.99
CA GLU A 270 3.25 -8.53 34.07
C GLU A 270 3.47 -9.92 34.67
N VAL A 271 4.67 -10.44 34.50
CA VAL A 271 5.13 -11.69 35.12
C VAL A 271 5.67 -11.38 36.49
#